data_9b120921a438571809c8a783db7025a7
#
_entry.id   9b120921a438571809c8a783db7025a7
#
_cell.length_a   1.000
_cell.length_b   1.000
_cell.length_c   1.000
_cell.angle_alpha   90.00
_cell.angle_beta   90.00
_cell.angle_gamma   90.00
#
_symmetry.space_group_name_H-M   'P 1'
#
loop_
_entity.id
_entity.type
_entity.pdbx_description
1 polymer ?
#
loop_
_entity_poly.entity_id
_entity_poly.type
_entity_poly.pdbx_seq_one_letter_code
_entity_poly.pdbx_strand_id
1 'polypeptide(L)'
;MALRDQAISRGASILIFNPNEIIEIGTFNTRDMNSPETVSYIRGMADAIKENGNEAFPPITITQEGDQIAVMAGWCRRRAHILAMNEGAPIKGIACLAAGKKKQDEITLDILTSNSGLPLSAMEKAKAVKRLQSFLWTPSDIARKTGWSLTTINNLITLHDSPDAILDMVKSGQVSATLATKLVKEKGANAAQAELESAIDTSTKAGKKKATQADLGRVKEVSVSWKIQGPKCYALLKAIYETPAMQKDLLWKRIAEAGELLAELDEKMS
;
A
#
# COMPACT_ATOMS: atom_id res chain seq x y z
N MET A 1 -4.07 -40.22 -9.91
CA MET A 1 -2.98 -40.17 -10.93
C MET A 1 -1.87 -39.27 -10.43
N ALA A 2 -0.59 -39.67 -10.52
CA ALA A 2 0.51 -38.84 -10.04
C ALA A 2 0.74 -37.65 -10.99
N LEU A 3 1.23 -36.49 -10.48
CA LEU A 3 1.54 -35.31 -11.30
C LEU A 3 2.42 -35.62 -12.52
N ARG A 4 3.37 -36.59 -12.37
CA ARG A 4 4.26 -37.01 -13.45
C ARG A 4 3.55 -37.66 -14.62
N ASP A 5 2.43 -38.35 -14.36
CA ASP A 5 1.68 -39.07 -15.40
C ASP A 5 0.79 -38.18 -16.22
N GLN A 6 0.55 -36.96 -15.77
CA GLN A 6 -0.25 -35.90 -16.45
C GLN A 6 0.64 -34.96 -17.28
N ALA A 7 1.96 -35.09 -17.21
CA ALA A 7 2.87 -34.19 -17.92
C ALA A 7 2.94 -34.54 -19.41
N ILE A 8 2.92 -33.48 -20.28
CA ILE A 8 3.07 -33.61 -21.74
C ILE A 8 4.49 -34.11 -22.10
N SER A 9 5.51 -33.65 -21.39
CA SER A 9 6.88 -34.13 -21.55
C SER A 9 7.68 -33.95 -20.25
N ARG A 10 8.84 -34.65 -20.17
CA ARG A 10 9.71 -34.66 -19.01
C ARG A 10 11.14 -34.27 -19.40
N GLY A 11 11.66 -33.18 -18.79
CA GLY A 11 13.12 -33.00 -18.64
C GLY A 11 13.57 -33.57 -17.30
N ALA A 12 14.86 -33.55 -16.95
CA ALA A 12 15.43 -34.21 -15.75
C ALA A 12 14.70 -33.89 -14.42
N SER A 13 14.10 -32.68 -14.29
CA SER A 13 13.30 -32.26 -13.13
C SER A 13 12.15 -31.33 -13.50
N ILE A 14 11.92 -31.08 -14.79
CA ILE A 14 10.94 -30.14 -15.32
C ILE A 14 9.83 -30.94 -16.01
N LEU A 15 8.59 -30.59 -15.69
CA LEU A 15 7.39 -31.12 -16.31
C LEU A 15 6.80 -30.03 -17.22
N ILE A 16 6.26 -30.46 -18.38
CA ILE A 16 5.54 -29.53 -19.29
C ILE A 16 4.05 -29.83 -19.22
N PHE A 17 3.26 -28.82 -18.91
CA PHE A 17 1.81 -28.91 -18.85
C PHE A 17 1.14 -27.89 -19.77
N ASN A 18 -0.08 -28.21 -20.22
CA ASN A 18 -0.94 -27.19 -20.82
C ASN A 18 -1.35 -26.16 -19.75
N PRO A 19 -1.02 -24.86 -19.90
CA PRO A 19 -1.31 -23.87 -18.87
C PRO A 19 -2.82 -23.66 -18.63
N ASN A 20 -3.68 -24.07 -19.57
CA ASN A 20 -5.15 -24.03 -19.39
C ASN A 20 -5.65 -25.10 -18.41
N GLU A 21 -4.93 -26.21 -18.24
CA GLU A 21 -5.29 -27.28 -17.32
C GLU A 21 -4.81 -27.04 -15.88
N ILE A 22 -4.00 -26.00 -15.67
CA ILE A 22 -3.51 -25.60 -14.35
C ILE A 22 -4.50 -24.61 -13.74
N ILE A 23 -5.14 -24.97 -12.64
CA ILE A 23 -6.12 -24.08 -11.99
C ILE A 23 -5.46 -23.01 -11.11
N GLU A 24 -6.17 -21.91 -10.92
CA GLU A 24 -5.83 -20.84 -9.97
C GLU A 24 -6.68 -20.98 -8.70
N ILE A 25 -6.02 -21.23 -7.56
CA ILE A 25 -6.70 -21.27 -6.25
C ILE A 25 -6.47 -19.92 -5.57
N GLY A 26 -7.51 -19.11 -5.44
CA GLY A 26 -7.41 -17.74 -4.95
C GLY A 26 -6.70 -17.58 -3.61
N THR A 27 -6.71 -18.63 -2.77
CA THR A 27 -5.97 -18.65 -1.51
C THR A 27 -4.45 -18.79 -1.69
N PHE A 28 -3.94 -19.12 -2.86
CA PHE A 28 -2.50 -19.23 -3.13
C PHE A 28 -1.88 -17.95 -3.67
N ASN A 29 -2.66 -16.87 -3.80
CA ASN A 29 -2.19 -15.60 -4.31
C ASN A 29 -2.81 -14.43 -3.54
N THR A 30 -2.06 -13.34 -3.40
CA THR A 30 -2.54 -12.07 -2.85
C THR A 30 -2.51 -10.94 -3.87
N ARG A 31 -1.92 -11.19 -5.05
CA ARG A 31 -1.80 -10.21 -6.13
C ARG A 31 -3.16 -9.92 -6.75
N ASP A 32 -3.40 -8.65 -7.04
CA ASP A 32 -4.51 -8.23 -7.87
C ASP A 32 -4.18 -8.50 -9.35
N MET A 33 -4.70 -9.61 -9.85
CA MET A 33 -4.46 -10.07 -11.22
C MET A 33 -5.15 -9.22 -12.29
N ASN A 34 -6.03 -8.30 -11.87
CA ASN A 34 -6.79 -7.41 -12.76
C ASN A 34 -6.31 -5.95 -12.70
N SER A 35 -5.33 -5.63 -11.83
CA SER A 35 -4.76 -4.29 -11.79
C SER A 35 -4.10 -3.95 -13.14
N PRO A 36 -4.18 -2.68 -13.61
CA PRO A 36 -3.58 -2.26 -14.88
C PRO A 36 -2.08 -2.58 -14.97
N GLU A 37 -1.36 -2.46 -13.84
CA GLU A 37 0.07 -2.77 -13.74
C GLU A 37 0.32 -4.27 -13.95
N THR A 38 -0.48 -5.13 -13.31
CA THR A 38 -0.34 -6.59 -13.45
C THR A 38 -0.71 -7.03 -14.87
N VAL A 39 -1.78 -6.47 -15.45
CA VAL A 39 -2.20 -6.78 -16.84
C VAL A 39 -1.11 -6.35 -17.83
N SER A 40 -0.56 -5.15 -17.69
CA SER A 40 0.55 -4.67 -18.53
C SER A 40 1.80 -5.53 -18.37
N TYR A 41 2.12 -5.95 -17.15
CA TYR A 41 3.24 -6.86 -16.88
C TYR A 41 3.05 -8.24 -17.54
N ILE A 42 1.84 -8.83 -17.45
CA ILE A 42 1.50 -10.09 -18.13
C ILE A 42 1.62 -9.94 -19.64
N ARG A 43 1.20 -8.80 -20.21
CA ARG A 43 1.33 -8.50 -21.64
C ARG A 43 2.79 -8.53 -22.07
N GLY A 44 3.66 -7.78 -21.39
CA GLY A 44 5.10 -7.78 -21.69
C GLY A 44 5.76 -9.15 -21.58
N MET A 45 5.32 -9.96 -20.59
CA MET A 45 5.78 -11.35 -20.47
C MET A 45 5.29 -12.21 -21.65
N ALA A 46 4.06 -12.05 -22.12
CA ALA A 46 3.52 -12.79 -23.26
C ALA A 46 4.30 -12.48 -24.55
N ASP A 47 4.68 -11.23 -24.75
CA ASP A 47 5.49 -10.82 -25.90
C ASP A 47 6.89 -11.47 -25.85
N ALA A 48 7.54 -11.47 -24.69
CA ALA A 48 8.81 -12.16 -24.50
C ALA A 48 8.71 -13.68 -24.71
N ILE A 49 7.60 -14.30 -24.33
CA ILE A 49 7.35 -15.74 -24.55
C ILE A 49 7.17 -16.05 -26.04
N LYS A 50 6.54 -15.16 -26.82
CA LYS A 50 6.42 -15.35 -28.28
C LYS A 50 7.79 -15.37 -28.97
N GLU A 51 8.72 -14.56 -28.49
CA GLU A 51 10.06 -14.45 -29.05
C GLU A 51 10.97 -15.59 -28.60
N ASN A 52 10.93 -15.98 -27.33
CA ASN A 52 11.91 -16.86 -26.70
C ASN A 52 11.32 -18.21 -26.20
N GLY A 53 10.01 -18.43 -26.37
CA GLY A 53 9.34 -19.66 -25.91
C GLY A 53 9.43 -19.84 -24.38
N ASN A 54 9.51 -21.09 -23.95
CA ASN A 54 9.60 -21.45 -22.52
C ASN A 54 10.91 -20.99 -21.82
N GLU A 55 11.93 -20.62 -22.59
CA GLU A 55 13.23 -20.16 -22.05
C GLU A 55 13.17 -18.70 -21.58
N ALA A 56 12.12 -17.95 -21.97
CA ALA A 56 11.93 -16.56 -21.56
C ALA A 56 11.90 -16.38 -20.04
N PHE A 57 11.35 -17.36 -19.32
CA PHE A 57 11.18 -17.27 -17.86
C PHE A 57 11.44 -18.61 -17.16
N PRO A 58 11.83 -18.58 -15.87
CA PRO A 58 11.97 -19.78 -15.07
C PRO A 58 10.66 -20.58 -14.98
N PRO A 59 10.68 -21.90 -14.78
CA PRO A 59 9.50 -22.71 -14.58
C PRO A 59 8.59 -22.19 -13.47
N ILE A 60 7.28 -22.36 -13.62
CA ILE A 60 6.32 -22.09 -12.55
C ILE A 60 6.32 -23.22 -11.52
N THR A 61 5.86 -22.94 -10.31
CA THR A 61 5.69 -23.96 -9.27
C THR A 61 4.24 -24.39 -9.19
N ILE A 62 4.01 -25.69 -9.25
CA ILE A 62 2.68 -26.30 -9.20
C ILE A 62 2.56 -27.32 -8.06
N THR A 63 1.35 -27.56 -7.61
CA THR A 63 1.02 -28.62 -6.65
C THR A 63 -0.20 -29.40 -7.12
N GLN A 64 -0.43 -30.57 -6.53
CA GLN A 64 -1.63 -31.35 -6.75
C GLN A 64 -2.66 -31.07 -5.64
N GLU A 65 -3.85 -30.64 -6.03
CA GLU A 65 -5.00 -30.40 -5.16
C GLU A 65 -6.16 -31.31 -5.60
N GLY A 66 -6.34 -32.40 -4.86
CA GLY A 66 -7.22 -33.48 -5.30
C GLY A 66 -6.75 -34.08 -6.62
N ASP A 67 -7.62 -34.10 -7.62
CA ASP A 67 -7.30 -34.57 -8.99
C ASP A 67 -6.85 -33.44 -9.93
N GLN A 68 -6.74 -32.21 -9.44
CA GLN A 68 -6.38 -31.04 -10.25
C GLN A 68 -4.96 -30.57 -9.97
N ILE A 69 -4.36 -29.90 -10.95
CA ILE A 69 -3.06 -29.26 -10.83
C ILE A 69 -3.30 -27.77 -10.56
N ALA A 70 -2.71 -27.25 -9.49
CA ALA A 70 -2.83 -25.86 -9.10
C ALA A 70 -1.50 -25.12 -9.18
N VAL A 71 -1.52 -23.86 -9.65
CA VAL A 71 -0.35 -23.00 -9.60
C VAL A 71 -0.14 -22.49 -8.18
N MET A 72 1.06 -22.71 -7.62
CA MET A 72 1.49 -22.15 -6.34
C MET A 72 2.25 -20.85 -6.52
N ALA A 73 3.19 -20.80 -7.47
CA ALA A 73 3.97 -19.61 -7.78
C ALA A 73 4.15 -19.46 -9.28
N GLY A 74 4.12 -18.21 -9.78
CA GLY A 74 4.25 -17.90 -11.20
C GLY A 74 2.92 -17.64 -11.91
N TRP A 75 1.92 -17.12 -11.22
CA TRP A 75 0.59 -16.80 -11.74
C TRP A 75 0.64 -15.89 -12.98
N CYS A 76 1.44 -14.82 -12.94
CA CYS A 76 1.61 -13.93 -14.10
C CYS A 76 2.23 -14.70 -15.28
N ARG A 77 3.24 -15.56 -15.04
CA ARG A 77 3.86 -16.39 -16.07
C ARG A 77 2.86 -17.36 -16.69
N ARG A 78 2.03 -18.02 -15.89
CA ARG A 78 0.98 -18.91 -16.40
C ARG A 78 0.00 -18.13 -17.31
N ARG A 79 -0.53 -16.99 -16.85
CA ARG A 79 -1.44 -16.17 -17.68
C ARG A 79 -0.76 -15.63 -18.94
N ALA A 80 0.51 -15.27 -18.86
CA ALA A 80 1.30 -14.84 -20.01
C ALA A 80 1.47 -15.97 -21.05
N HIS A 81 1.70 -17.22 -20.62
CA HIS A 81 1.75 -18.37 -21.53
C HIS A 81 0.40 -18.61 -22.22
N ILE A 82 -0.71 -18.54 -21.47
CA ILE A 82 -2.05 -18.65 -22.07
C ILE A 82 -2.25 -17.57 -23.12
N LEU A 83 -1.90 -16.32 -22.82
CA LEU A 83 -2.04 -15.20 -23.73
C LEU A 83 -1.18 -15.38 -24.99
N ALA A 84 0.09 -15.77 -24.83
CA ALA A 84 1.01 -16.03 -25.93
C ALA A 84 0.51 -17.17 -26.83
N MET A 85 0.01 -18.29 -26.26
CA MET A 85 -0.57 -19.40 -27.00
C MET A 85 -1.81 -18.99 -27.79
N ASN A 86 -2.72 -18.22 -27.19
CA ASN A 86 -3.91 -17.73 -27.85
C ASN A 86 -3.58 -16.77 -29.02
N GLU A 87 -2.43 -16.14 -28.99
CA GLU A 87 -1.91 -15.28 -30.04
C GLU A 87 -1.00 -16.03 -31.06
N GLY A 88 -0.99 -17.36 -31.00
CA GLY A 88 -0.32 -18.20 -31.99
C GLY A 88 1.17 -18.47 -31.71
N ALA A 89 1.66 -18.25 -30.50
CA ALA A 89 3.01 -18.63 -30.15
C ALA A 89 3.24 -20.14 -30.32
N PRO A 90 4.34 -20.61 -30.93
CA PRO A 90 4.59 -22.01 -31.22
C PRO A 90 5.08 -22.81 -29.99
N ILE A 91 4.43 -22.58 -28.84
CA ILE A 91 4.73 -23.28 -27.58
C ILE A 91 3.67 -24.33 -27.28
N LYS A 92 4.09 -25.51 -26.80
CA LYS A 92 3.18 -26.63 -26.53
C LYS A 92 2.66 -26.65 -25.09
N GLY A 93 3.25 -25.85 -24.20
CA GLY A 93 2.88 -25.80 -22.79
C GLY A 93 3.87 -24.98 -21.98
N ILE A 94 3.69 -24.97 -20.68
CA ILE A 94 4.51 -24.22 -19.72
C ILE A 94 5.38 -25.16 -18.90
N ALA A 95 6.64 -24.78 -18.68
CA ALA A 95 7.58 -25.48 -17.82
C ALA A 95 7.18 -25.33 -16.34
N CYS A 96 7.12 -26.46 -15.64
CA CYS A 96 6.64 -26.54 -14.27
C CYS A 96 7.60 -27.34 -13.39
N LEU A 97 7.74 -26.91 -12.13
CA LEU A 97 8.35 -27.66 -11.05
C LEU A 97 7.27 -28.12 -10.08
N ALA A 98 7.21 -29.40 -9.79
CA ALA A 98 6.30 -29.93 -8.77
C ALA A 98 6.81 -29.57 -7.38
N ALA A 99 6.00 -28.86 -6.61
CA ALA A 99 6.24 -28.64 -5.18
C ALA A 99 5.62 -29.77 -4.36
N GLY A 100 6.26 -30.14 -3.25
CA GLY A 100 5.61 -30.92 -2.21
C GLY A 100 4.41 -30.17 -1.60
N LYS A 101 3.57 -30.90 -0.85
CA LYS A 101 2.46 -30.30 -0.11
C LYS A 101 3.03 -29.30 0.90
N LYS A 102 2.61 -28.04 0.79
CA LYS A 102 2.91 -26.95 1.73
C LYS A 102 1.67 -26.57 2.48
N LYS A 103 1.83 -26.15 3.73
CA LYS A 103 0.73 -25.56 4.50
C LYS A 103 0.37 -24.18 3.93
N GLN A 104 -0.85 -23.76 4.17
CA GLN A 104 -1.37 -22.48 3.66
C GLN A 104 -0.58 -21.26 4.18
N ASP A 105 -0.09 -21.32 5.41
CA ASP A 105 0.74 -20.29 6.00
C ASP A 105 2.13 -20.25 5.35
N GLU A 106 2.73 -21.39 5.05
CA GLU A 106 4.01 -21.48 4.31
C GLU A 106 3.88 -20.88 2.90
N ILE A 107 2.79 -21.21 2.18
CA ILE A 107 2.50 -20.63 0.86
C ILE A 107 2.36 -19.10 0.96
N THR A 108 1.65 -18.62 1.98
CA THR A 108 1.46 -17.18 2.20
C THR A 108 2.78 -16.49 2.54
N LEU A 109 3.65 -17.12 3.30
CA LEU A 109 4.98 -16.60 3.59
C LEU A 109 5.84 -16.53 2.32
N ASP A 110 5.80 -17.59 1.50
CA ASP A 110 6.54 -17.64 0.22
C ASP A 110 6.13 -16.51 -0.72
N ILE A 111 4.85 -16.11 -0.74
CA ILE A 111 4.38 -14.95 -1.52
C ILE A 111 5.10 -13.65 -1.09
N LEU A 112 5.35 -13.47 0.20
CA LEU A 112 6.02 -12.29 0.72
C LEU A 112 7.54 -12.30 0.49
N THR A 113 8.15 -13.47 0.48
CA THR A 113 9.62 -13.64 0.47
C THR A 113 10.20 -13.95 -0.90
N SER A 114 9.46 -14.63 -1.79
CA SER A 114 9.97 -15.15 -3.07
C SER A 114 9.64 -14.29 -4.30
N ASN A 115 9.11 -13.10 -4.12
CA ASN A 115 8.62 -12.27 -5.23
C ASN A 115 9.75 -11.50 -5.91
N SER A 116 10.42 -12.13 -6.87
CA SER A 116 11.55 -11.57 -7.65
C SER A 116 11.12 -10.81 -8.93
N GLY A 117 9.84 -10.88 -9.30
CA GLY A 117 9.29 -10.21 -10.48
C GLY A 117 8.68 -8.84 -10.17
N LEU A 118 7.45 -8.59 -10.63
CA LEU A 118 6.71 -7.38 -10.29
C LEU A 118 6.53 -7.30 -8.76
N PRO A 119 7.03 -6.25 -8.08
CA PRO A 119 6.88 -6.13 -6.63
C PRO A 119 5.42 -6.14 -6.20
N LEU A 120 5.11 -6.71 -5.04
CA LEU A 120 3.79 -6.61 -4.44
C LEU A 120 3.52 -5.17 -4.01
N SER A 121 2.32 -4.68 -4.30
CA SER A 121 1.83 -3.40 -3.76
C SER A 121 1.70 -3.46 -2.23
N ALA A 122 1.59 -2.30 -1.59
CA ALA A 122 1.38 -2.24 -0.14
C ALA A 122 0.08 -2.96 0.29
N MET A 123 -0.97 -2.89 -0.54
CA MET A 123 -2.25 -3.56 -0.30
C MET A 123 -2.12 -5.09 -0.38
N GLU A 124 -1.40 -5.59 -1.36
CA GLU A 124 -1.15 -7.04 -1.53
C GLU A 124 -0.32 -7.59 -0.37
N LYS A 125 0.72 -6.85 0.05
CA LYS A 125 1.50 -7.17 1.25
C LYS A 125 0.65 -7.17 2.50
N ALA A 126 -0.21 -6.17 2.68
CA ALA A 126 -1.12 -6.06 3.82
C ALA A 126 -2.08 -7.25 3.90
N LYS A 127 -2.67 -7.67 2.77
CA LYS A 127 -3.50 -8.88 2.69
C LYS A 127 -2.74 -10.14 3.10
N ALA A 128 -1.51 -10.32 2.61
CA ALA A 128 -0.69 -11.48 2.96
C ALA A 128 -0.31 -11.49 4.46
N VAL A 129 0.06 -10.34 5.03
CA VAL A 129 0.36 -10.21 6.47
C VAL A 129 -0.88 -10.53 7.30
N LYS A 130 -2.04 -10.00 6.95
CA LYS A 130 -3.29 -10.28 7.68
C LYS A 130 -3.68 -11.76 7.60
N ARG A 131 -3.44 -12.38 6.46
CA ARG A 131 -3.67 -13.82 6.29
C ARG A 131 -2.72 -14.66 7.14
N LEU A 132 -1.44 -14.26 7.32
CA LEU A 132 -0.55 -14.94 8.26
C LEU A 132 -1.06 -14.79 9.71
N GLN A 133 -1.63 -13.63 10.07
CA GLN A 133 -2.26 -13.46 11.38
C GLN A 133 -3.46 -14.41 11.58
N SER A 134 -4.27 -14.70 10.55
CA SER A 134 -5.36 -15.66 10.67
C SER A 134 -4.88 -17.11 10.92
N PHE A 135 -3.61 -17.40 10.62
CA PHE A 135 -2.92 -18.62 10.99
C PHE A 135 -2.17 -18.51 12.34
N LEU A 136 -2.55 -17.54 13.17
CA LEU A 136 -2.00 -17.28 14.51
C LEU A 136 -0.51 -16.87 14.53
N TRP A 137 0.03 -16.37 13.42
CA TRP A 137 1.37 -15.79 13.40
C TRP A 137 1.36 -14.42 14.07
N THR A 138 2.31 -14.20 14.99
CA THR A 138 2.49 -12.88 15.60
C THR A 138 3.19 -11.92 14.64
N PRO A 139 2.99 -10.58 14.77
CA PRO A 139 3.74 -9.60 13.99
C PRO A 139 5.27 -9.79 14.09
N SER A 140 5.77 -10.20 15.25
CA SER A 140 7.19 -10.49 15.48
C SER A 140 7.68 -11.72 14.70
N ASP A 141 6.86 -12.78 14.62
CA ASP A 141 7.21 -13.96 13.84
C ASP A 141 7.24 -13.66 12.34
N ILE A 142 6.26 -12.89 11.85
CA ILE A 142 6.22 -12.43 10.47
C ILE A 142 7.45 -11.58 10.15
N ALA A 143 7.78 -10.61 11.01
CA ALA A 143 8.97 -9.77 10.85
C ALA A 143 10.25 -10.59 10.77
N ARG A 144 10.44 -11.53 11.68
CA ARG A 144 11.60 -12.42 11.71
C ARG A 144 11.72 -13.28 10.46
N LYS A 145 10.61 -13.81 9.96
CA LYS A 145 10.59 -14.73 8.79
C LYS A 145 10.73 -14.01 7.46
N THR A 146 10.18 -12.80 7.35
CA THR A 146 10.26 -11.98 6.12
C THR A 146 11.54 -11.14 6.05
N GLY A 147 12.24 -10.93 7.18
CA GLY A 147 13.35 -9.99 7.29
C GLY A 147 12.90 -8.52 7.33
N TRP A 148 11.60 -8.25 7.45
CA TRP A 148 11.09 -6.87 7.52
C TRP A 148 11.07 -6.37 8.97
N SER A 149 11.13 -5.03 9.14
CA SER A 149 11.01 -4.43 10.46
C SER A 149 9.61 -4.65 11.06
N LEU A 150 9.52 -4.77 12.37
CA LEU A 150 8.24 -4.86 13.09
C LEU A 150 7.35 -3.64 12.78
N THR A 151 7.96 -2.47 12.63
CA THR A 151 7.26 -1.24 12.22
C THR A 151 6.60 -1.40 10.84
N THR A 152 7.29 -2.02 9.88
CA THR A 152 6.74 -2.31 8.55
C THR A 152 5.53 -3.24 8.65
N ILE A 153 5.62 -4.32 9.41
CA ILE A 153 4.53 -5.26 9.62
C ILE A 153 3.32 -4.55 10.26
N ASN A 154 3.55 -3.77 11.33
CA ASN A 154 2.48 -3.03 12.00
C ASN A 154 1.83 -1.96 11.08
N ASN A 155 2.61 -1.34 10.18
CA ASN A 155 2.05 -0.44 9.17
C ASN A 155 1.14 -1.17 8.17
N LEU A 156 1.53 -2.36 7.73
CA LEU A 156 0.72 -3.18 6.83
C LEU A 156 -0.58 -3.66 7.50
N ILE A 157 -0.53 -4.02 8.78
CA ILE A 157 -1.72 -4.35 9.57
C ILE A 157 -2.65 -3.14 9.68
N THR A 158 -2.11 -1.97 10.06
CA THR A 158 -2.89 -0.72 10.13
C THR A 158 -3.52 -0.38 8.78
N LEU A 159 -2.79 -0.56 7.68
CA LEU A 159 -3.32 -0.33 6.34
C LEU A 159 -4.49 -1.26 6.05
N HIS A 160 -4.34 -2.57 6.30
CA HIS A 160 -5.41 -3.54 6.05
C HIS A 160 -6.68 -3.23 6.86
N ASP A 161 -6.52 -2.80 8.11
CA ASP A 161 -7.60 -2.53 9.04
C ASP A 161 -8.19 -1.11 8.89
N SER A 162 -7.69 -0.33 7.90
CA SER A 162 -8.22 1.00 7.57
C SER A 162 -9.56 0.92 6.83
N PRO A 163 -10.44 1.94 6.95
CA PRO A 163 -11.70 2.01 6.21
C PRO A 163 -11.51 1.91 4.69
N ASP A 164 -12.50 1.34 4.00
CA ASP A 164 -12.49 1.16 2.55
C ASP A 164 -12.20 2.46 1.79
N ALA A 165 -12.74 3.59 2.24
CA ALA A 165 -12.47 4.90 1.65
C ALA A 165 -10.95 5.22 1.61
N ILE A 166 -10.22 4.96 2.70
CA ILE A 166 -8.76 5.15 2.74
C ILE A 166 -8.04 4.13 1.84
N LEU A 167 -8.52 2.87 1.84
CA LEU A 167 -7.96 1.83 0.98
C LEU A 167 -8.11 2.16 -0.50
N ASP A 168 -9.24 2.74 -0.90
CA ASP A 168 -9.50 3.15 -2.28
C ASP A 168 -8.64 4.34 -2.72
N MET A 169 -8.38 5.31 -1.83
CA MET A 169 -7.41 6.39 -2.08
C MET A 169 -5.99 5.85 -2.30
N VAL A 170 -5.61 4.79 -1.57
CA VAL A 170 -4.28 4.14 -1.75
C VAL A 170 -4.25 3.31 -3.03
N LYS A 171 -5.30 2.55 -3.34
CA LYS A 171 -5.42 1.74 -4.57
C LYS A 171 -5.39 2.61 -5.83
N SER A 172 -6.12 3.74 -5.82
CA SER A 172 -6.12 4.70 -6.94
C SER A 172 -4.81 5.48 -7.08
N GLY A 173 -3.87 5.32 -6.14
CA GLY A 173 -2.59 6.03 -6.15
C GLY A 173 -2.67 7.50 -5.76
N GLN A 174 -3.84 7.99 -5.35
CA GLN A 174 -4.04 9.36 -4.89
C GLN A 174 -3.26 9.67 -3.62
N VAL A 175 -3.06 8.65 -2.77
CA VAL A 175 -2.31 8.74 -1.51
C VAL A 175 -1.32 7.59 -1.41
N SER A 176 -0.17 7.81 -0.77
CA SER A 176 0.75 6.70 -0.47
C SER A 176 0.27 5.90 0.75
N ALA A 177 0.50 4.59 0.73
CA ALA A 177 0.21 3.73 1.88
C ALA A 177 0.90 4.23 3.17
N THR A 178 2.13 4.75 3.05
CA THR A 178 2.88 5.30 4.18
C THR A 178 2.20 6.53 4.79
N LEU A 179 1.69 7.45 3.94
CA LEU A 179 0.99 8.64 4.42
C LEU A 179 -0.33 8.27 5.07
N ALA A 180 -1.10 7.38 4.44
CA ALA A 180 -2.37 6.90 4.97
C ALA A 180 -2.19 6.23 6.35
N THR A 181 -1.26 5.28 6.47
CA THR A 181 -1.02 4.59 7.74
C THR A 181 -0.49 5.50 8.83
N LYS A 182 0.33 6.50 8.47
CA LYS A 182 0.82 7.49 9.43
C LYS A 182 -0.34 8.28 10.03
N LEU A 183 -1.23 8.83 9.19
CA LEU A 183 -2.37 9.62 9.65
C LEU A 183 -3.38 8.79 10.45
N VAL A 184 -3.65 7.55 10.02
CA VAL A 184 -4.54 6.65 10.78
C VAL A 184 -4.00 6.40 12.19
N LYS A 185 -2.68 6.21 12.33
CA LYS A 185 -2.05 6.02 13.65
C LYS A 185 -2.05 7.28 14.51
N GLU A 186 -1.84 8.45 13.90
CA GLU A 186 -1.73 9.72 14.64
C GLU A 186 -3.10 10.29 15.04
N LYS A 187 -4.11 10.13 14.20
CA LYS A 187 -5.39 10.85 14.34
C LYS A 187 -6.62 9.92 14.42
N GLY A 188 -6.44 8.63 14.21
CA GLY A 188 -7.53 7.67 14.05
C GLY A 188 -8.15 7.70 12.66
N ALA A 189 -8.95 6.69 12.33
CA ALA A 189 -9.43 6.43 10.98
C ALA A 189 -10.30 7.56 10.39
N ASN A 190 -11.27 8.08 11.16
CA ASN A 190 -12.22 9.10 10.67
C ASN A 190 -11.53 10.44 10.40
N ALA A 191 -10.68 10.91 11.33
CA ALA A 191 -9.95 12.15 11.15
C ALA A 191 -8.91 12.04 10.03
N ALA A 192 -8.25 10.88 9.91
CA ALA A 192 -7.32 10.61 8.82
C ALA A 192 -8.01 10.64 7.46
N GLN A 193 -9.19 10.07 7.33
CA GLN A 193 -9.95 10.09 6.08
C GLN A 193 -10.26 11.52 5.64
N ALA A 194 -10.84 12.34 6.51
CA ALA A 194 -11.20 13.72 6.20
C ALA A 194 -9.98 14.56 5.77
N GLU A 195 -8.85 14.36 6.46
CA GLU A 195 -7.61 15.07 6.13
C GLU A 195 -6.98 14.60 4.82
N LEU A 196 -7.06 13.30 4.51
CA LEU A 196 -6.60 12.76 3.23
C LEU A 196 -7.45 13.27 2.07
N GLU A 197 -8.78 13.34 2.23
CA GLU A 197 -9.70 13.93 1.24
C GLU A 197 -9.35 15.39 0.96
N SER A 198 -9.14 16.19 1.99
CA SER A 198 -8.72 17.59 1.86
C SER A 198 -7.36 17.74 1.18
N ALA A 199 -6.41 16.85 1.49
CA ALA A 199 -5.09 16.84 0.85
C ALA A 199 -5.17 16.46 -0.63
N ILE A 200 -6.05 15.53 -1.00
CA ILE A 200 -6.31 15.15 -2.40
C ILE A 200 -6.88 16.34 -3.16
N ASP A 201 -7.87 17.05 -2.60
CA ASP A 201 -8.44 18.23 -3.21
C ASP A 201 -7.39 19.33 -3.44
N THR A 202 -6.55 19.58 -2.44
CA THR A 202 -5.46 20.55 -2.52
C THR A 202 -4.45 20.15 -3.60
N SER A 203 -4.05 18.88 -3.65
CA SER A 203 -3.10 18.39 -4.66
C SER A 203 -3.68 18.45 -6.07
N THR A 204 -4.97 18.12 -6.24
CA THR A 204 -5.67 18.18 -7.52
C THR A 204 -5.78 19.60 -8.04
N LYS A 205 -6.13 20.57 -7.18
CA LYS A 205 -6.13 22.01 -7.52
C LYS A 205 -4.75 22.52 -7.92
N ALA A 206 -3.68 21.91 -7.37
CA ALA A 206 -2.30 22.19 -7.74
C ALA A 206 -1.80 21.42 -8.98
N GLY A 207 -2.68 20.67 -9.68
CA GLY A 207 -2.34 19.86 -10.86
C GLY A 207 -1.51 18.61 -10.57
N LYS A 208 -1.42 18.18 -9.31
CA LYS A 208 -0.68 16.99 -8.90
C LYS A 208 -1.57 15.75 -8.95
N LYS A 209 -1.01 14.61 -9.36
CA LYS A 209 -1.73 13.32 -9.37
C LYS A 209 -1.80 12.64 -8.00
N LYS A 210 -0.96 13.06 -7.04
CA LYS A 210 -0.81 12.40 -5.74
C LYS A 210 -0.67 13.41 -4.62
N ALA A 211 -1.45 13.23 -3.57
CA ALA A 211 -1.32 14.00 -2.35
C ALA A 211 -0.09 13.54 -1.54
N THR A 212 0.61 14.50 -0.99
CA THR A 212 1.81 14.31 -0.18
C THR A 212 1.61 14.90 1.21
N GLN A 213 2.55 14.69 2.11
CA GLN A 213 2.51 15.29 3.45
C GLN A 213 2.50 16.83 3.41
N ALA A 214 2.98 17.45 2.33
CA ALA A 214 2.95 18.90 2.17
C ALA A 214 1.56 19.44 1.81
N ASP A 215 0.70 18.60 1.24
CA ASP A 215 -0.66 18.94 0.84
C ASP A 215 -1.68 18.65 1.96
N LEU A 216 -1.27 17.93 3.02
CA LEU A 216 -2.02 17.88 4.27
C LEU A 216 -2.15 19.32 4.75
N GLY A 217 -3.38 19.74 5.04
CA GLY A 217 -3.61 21.01 5.66
C GLY A 217 -2.66 21.15 6.86
N ARG A 218 -1.51 21.72 6.59
CA ARG A 218 -0.87 22.43 7.66
C ARG A 218 -1.96 23.44 8.04
N VAL A 219 -2.62 23.20 9.18
CA VAL A 219 -2.70 24.34 10.06
C VAL A 219 -1.27 24.84 10.03
N LYS A 220 -0.99 25.87 9.21
CA LYS A 220 0.19 26.66 9.45
C LYS A 220 0.05 26.93 10.93
N GLU A 221 0.78 26.22 11.78
CA GLU A 221 1.26 26.88 12.96
C GLU A 221 1.94 28.10 12.35
N VAL A 222 1.17 29.17 12.30
CA VAL A 222 1.74 30.46 12.10
C VAL A 222 2.71 30.47 13.24
N SER A 223 3.97 30.20 12.93
CA SER A 223 5.05 30.52 13.82
C SER A 223 4.97 32.05 13.87
N VAL A 224 4.01 32.49 14.70
CA VAL A 224 3.96 33.87 15.17
C VAL A 224 5.37 34.03 15.65
N SER A 225 6.14 34.83 14.91
CA SER A 225 7.53 35.02 15.30
C SER A 225 7.42 35.70 16.65
N TRP A 226 7.48 34.86 17.71
CA TRP A 226 7.42 35.29 19.10
C TRP A 226 8.44 36.40 19.39
N LYS A 227 9.52 36.42 18.60
CA LYS A 227 10.52 37.50 18.59
C LYS A 227 9.94 38.85 18.15
N ILE A 228 8.95 38.87 17.27
CA ILE A 228 8.39 40.13 16.74
C ILE A 228 7.09 40.52 17.47
N GLN A 229 6.24 39.57 17.82
CA GLN A 229 4.92 39.84 18.37
C GLN A 229 4.82 39.57 19.89
N GLY A 230 5.64 38.66 20.40
CA GLY A 230 5.71 38.37 21.84
C GLY A 230 5.96 39.63 22.71
N PRO A 231 6.91 40.52 22.34
CA PRO A 231 7.13 41.75 23.10
C PRO A 231 5.94 42.70 23.08
N LYS A 232 5.20 42.77 21.94
CA LYS A 232 3.98 43.63 21.84
C LYS A 232 2.86 43.06 22.70
N CYS A 233 2.58 41.76 22.61
CA CYS A 233 1.59 41.08 23.44
C CYS A 233 1.94 41.19 24.93
N TYR A 234 3.20 41.01 25.29
CA TYR A 234 3.67 41.16 26.68
C TYR A 234 3.51 42.58 27.20
N ALA A 235 3.88 43.58 26.40
CA ALA A 235 3.72 44.98 26.78
C ALA A 235 2.25 45.34 26.99
N LEU A 236 1.35 44.82 26.14
CA LEU A 236 -0.09 45.04 26.25
C LEU A 236 -0.69 44.37 27.50
N LEU A 237 -0.34 43.09 27.74
CA LEU A 237 -0.77 42.35 28.93
C LEU A 237 -0.24 43.00 30.21
N LYS A 238 1.00 43.46 30.23
CA LYS A 238 1.58 44.19 31.34
C LYS A 238 0.85 45.52 31.59
N ALA A 239 0.55 46.26 30.53
CA ALA A 239 -0.21 47.52 30.64
C ALA A 239 -1.66 47.31 31.14
N ILE A 240 -2.31 46.20 30.75
CA ILE A 240 -3.63 45.79 31.28
C ILE A 240 -3.52 45.45 32.77
N TYR A 241 -2.52 44.65 33.16
CA TYR A 241 -2.32 44.23 34.53
C TYR A 241 -1.96 45.39 35.47
N GLU A 242 -1.16 46.36 35.03
CA GLU A 242 -0.73 47.52 35.80
C GLU A 242 -1.78 48.63 35.84
N THR A 243 -2.92 48.50 35.13
CA THR A 243 -3.98 49.53 35.12
C THR A 243 -4.76 49.48 36.42
N PRO A 244 -4.82 50.58 37.20
CA PRO A 244 -5.56 50.64 38.46
C PRO A 244 -7.04 50.32 38.27
N ALA A 245 -7.62 49.55 39.17
CA ALA A 245 -9.04 49.13 39.11
C ALA A 245 -10.08 50.29 39.03
N MET A 246 -9.67 51.49 39.41
CA MET A 246 -10.50 52.67 39.35
C MET A 246 -10.56 53.34 37.95
N GLN A 247 -9.74 52.92 36.98
CA GLN A 247 -9.71 53.45 35.60
C GLN A 247 -10.38 52.52 34.62
N LYS A 248 -11.65 52.23 34.81
CA LYS A 248 -12.41 51.28 33.95
C LYS A 248 -12.37 51.66 32.46
N ASP A 249 -12.46 52.91 32.10
CA ASP A 249 -12.46 53.37 30.72
C ASP A 249 -11.11 53.10 30.03
N LEU A 250 -10.00 53.25 30.74
CA LEU A 250 -8.67 52.96 30.22
C LEU A 250 -8.44 51.47 30.08
N LEU A 251 -9.01 50.66 30.98
CA LEU A 251 -8.97 49.21 30.92
C LEU A 251 -9.72 48.69 29.70
N TRP A 252 -10.94 49.18 29.46
CA TRP A 252 -11.74 48.80 28.27
C TRP A 252 -11.06 49.18 26.96
N LYS A 253 -10.43 50.37 26.90
CA LYS A 253 -9.67 50.81 25.73
C LYS A 253 -8.51 49.85 25.42
N ARG A 254 -7.76 49.42 26.44
CA ARG A 254 -6.64 48.46 26.29
C ARG A 254 -7.09 47.04 25.93
N ILE A 255 -8.27 46.62 26.41
CA ILE A 255 -8.88 45.35 26.02
C ILE A 255 -9.30 45.39 24.52
N ALA A 256 -9.83 46.51 24.06
CA ALA A 256 -10.19 46.72 22.66
C ALA A 256 -8.95 46.69 21.75
N GLU A 257 -7.85 47.39 22.14
CA GLU A 257 -6.56 47.34 21.43
C GLU A 257 -5.97 45.91 21.35
N ALA A 258 -6.14 45.12 22.42
CA ALA A 258 -5.76 43.72 22.42
C ALA A 258 -6.62 42.88 21.48
N GLY A 259 -7.91 43.15 21.41
CA GLY A 259 -8.86 42.52 20.47
C GLY A 259 -8.52 42.80 19.02
N GLU A 260 -8.19 44.04 18.68
CA GLU A 260 -7.75 44.43 17.33
C GLU A 260 -6.44 43.71 16.94
N LEU A 261 -5.49 43.60 17.86
CA LEU A 261 -4.24 42.88 17.63
C LEU A 261 -4.45 41.37 17.41
N LEU A 262 -5.40 40.77 18.12
CA LEU A 262 -5.82 39.39 17.91
C LEU A 262 -6.50 39.21 16.54
N ALA A 263 -7.38 40.15 16.15
CA ALA A 263 -8.02 40.12 14.83
C ALA A 263 -7.01 40.26 13.67
N GLU A 264 -6.00 41.13 13.80
CA GLU A 264 -4.91 41.21 12.83
C GLU A 264 -4.08 39.94 12.76
N LEU A 265 -3.97 39.24 13.89
CA LEU A 265 -3.27 37.92 13.93
C LEU A 265 -4.08 36.85 13.24
N ASP A 266 -5.41 36.82 13.45
CA ASP A 266 -6.31 35.87 12.81
C ASP A 266 -6.38 36.09 11.29
N GLU A 267 -6.38 37.35 10.83
CA GLU A 267 -6.35 37.67 9.39
C GLU A 267 -5.05 37.25 8.71
N LYS A 268 -3.92 37.33 9.42
CA LYS A 268 -2.63 36.83 8.94
C LYS A 268 -2.47 35.29 9.05
N MET A 269 -3.40 34.67 9.78
CA MET A 269 -3.48 33.21 9.98
C MET A 269 -4.44 32.53 8.99
N SER A 270 -5.31 33.28 8.34
CA SER A 270 -6.21 32.83 7.28
C SER A 270 -5.53 32.87 5.89
#